data_47a3f084f5120519e8db405b9fa57c1f
#
_entry.id   47a3f084f5120519e8db405b9fa57c1f
#
_cell.length_a   1.000
_cell.length_b   1.000
_cell.length_c   1.000
_cell.angle_alpha   90.00
_cell.angle_beta   90.00
_cell.angle_gamma   90.00
#
_symmetry.space_group_name_H-M   'P 1'
#
loop_
_entity.id
_entity.type
_entity.pdbx_description
1 polymer ?
#
loop_
_entity_poly.entity_id
_entity_poly.type
_entity_poly.pdbx_seq_one_letter_code
_entity_poly.pdbx_strand_id
1 'polypeptide(L)'
;RILRPIVFVLEKLSDACLKTLGVPTMRQETITSEDILASVGAGAAAGVIAPQEEAVIQNVFELESRLAPSAMTPRENIVYFTLDETEASIRAKIATVPYNRFLVCDKDLDHVIGFVDSKHLLRRVLDEKPLTFQGSDLVQPCHFIPDSLTLSEVLDVFQRTHEDFAVIINEYALLVGMITINDVMSTVMGDLVLTADDVQIIQRDEDTWLVDGSTPIDDLEHALEIDELPEDSAYETVAGFMMYMLRKIPKRTDKVVCADYTFEVLDVDNNRIDQVLVTRNKKRAPLKSSGTLA
;
A
#
# COMPACT_ATOMS: atom_id res chain seq x y z
N ARG A 1 26.01 35.30 -36.61
CA ARG A 1 26.84 34.41 -37.48
C ARG A 1 28.34 34.51 -37.17
N ILE A 2 28.87 35.66 -36.73
CA ILE A 2 30.29 35.93 -36.48
C ILE A 2 30.85 35.20 -35.26
N LEU A 3 30.01 34.85 -34.27
CA LEU A 3 30.40 34.15 -33.03
C LEU A 3 30.52 32.63 -33.15
N ARG A 4 30.00 32.01 -34.21
CA ARG A 4 30.04 30.55 -34.42
C ARG A 4 31.45 29.95 -34.41
N PRO A 5 32.46 30.52 -35.08
CA PRO A 5 33.80 29.94 -35.05
C PRO A 5 34.48 30.05 -33.68
N ILE A 6 34.17 31.08 -32.90
CA ILE A 6 34.70 31.23 -31.53
C ILE A 6 34.10 30.16 -30.59
N VAL A 7 32.79 29.91 -30.68
CA VAL A 7 32.12 28.86 -29.90
C VAL A 7 32.68 27.47 -30.24
N PHE A 8 32.88 27.18 -31.53
CA PHE A 8 33.46 25.92 -31.99
C PHE A 8 34.90 25.69 -31.48
N VAL A 9 35.73 26.74 -31.43
CA VAL A 9 37.10 26.64 -30.88
C VAL A 9 37.06 26.40 -29.38
N LEU A 10 36.17 27.10 -28.64
CA LEU A 10 35.98 26.91 -27.20
C LEU A 10 35.45 25.52 -26.85
N GLU A 11 34.50 24.96 -27.61
CA GLU A 11 34.04 23.59 -27.46
C GLU A 11 35.16 22.58 -27.65
N LYS A 12 35.94 22.70 -28.72
CA LYS A 12 37.08 21.81 -28.97
C LYS A 12 38.15 21.89 -27.90
N LEU A 13 38.43 23.10 -27.37
CA LEU A 13 39.40 23.31 -26.30
C LEU A 13 38.90 22.69 -24.98
N SER A 14 37.61 22.85 -24.67
CA SER A 14 36.95 22.25 -23.52
C SER A 14 36.95 20.73 -23.58
N ASP A 15 36.62 20.15 -24.75
CA ASP A 15 36.65 18.70 -24.96
C ASP A 15 38.06 18.11 -24.81
N ALA A 16 39.07 18.82 -25.31
CA ALA A 16 40.48 18.42 -25.19
C ALA A 16 40.94 18.47 -23.71
N CYS A 17 40.53 19.48 -22.97
CA CYS A 17 40.83 19.62 -21.55
C CYS A 17 40.14 18.52 -20.70
N LEU A 18 38.87 18.23 -20.99
CA LEU A 18 38.12 17.14 -20.32
C LEU A 18 38.70 15.76 -20.60
N LYS A 19 39.14 15.51 -21.85
CA LYS A 19 39.84 14.27 -22.22
C LYS A 19 41.17 14.09 -21.50
N THR A 20 41.95 15.16 -21.32
CA THR A 20 43.25 15.08 -20.60
C THR A 20 43.07 14.88 -19.10
N LEU A 21 41.94 15.33 -18.53
CA LEU A 21 41.55 15.12 -17.13
C LEU A 21 40.84 13.78 -16.88
N GLY A 22 40.63 12.96 -17.92
CA GLY A 22 39.98 11.66 -17.81
C GLY A 22 38.48 11.74 -17.46
N VAL A 23 37.86 12.92 -17.63
CA VAL A 23 36.45 13.10 -17.41
C VAL A 23 35.69 12.65 -18.66
N PRO A 24 34.74 11.68 -18.57
CA PRO A 24 33.96 11.25 -19.72
C PRO A 24 33.15 12.43 -20.27
N THR A 25 33.37 12.76 -21.54
CA THR A 25 32.71 13.87 -22.26
C THR A 25 31.24 13.56 -22.63
N MET A 26 30.82 12.33 -22.55
CA MET A 26 29.41 11.95 -22.60
C MET A 26 28.92 11.74 -21.16
N ARG A 27 28.14 12.66 -20.64
CA ARG A 27 27.17 12.35 -19.61
C ARG A 27 26.24 11.34 -20.28
N GLN A 28 26.32 10.08 -19.89
CA GLN A 28 25.15 9.21 -20.02
C GLN A 28 24.11 9.86 -19.12
N GLU A 29 23.23 10.64 -19.71
CA GLU A 29 21.99 11.03 -19.05
C GLU A 29 21.20 9.72 -18.90
N THR A 30 21.47 8.99 -17.84
CA THR A 30 20.60 7.91 -17.40
C THR A 30 19.35 8.60 -16.93
N ILE A 31 18.29 8.52 -17.75
CA ILE A 31 16.96 8.98 -17.36
C ILE A 31 16.58 8.16 -16.13
N THR A 32 16.31 8.83 -15.03
CA THR A 32 15.86 8.22 -13.78
C THR A 32 14.33 8.15 -13.73
N SER A 33 13.79 7.36 -12.80
CA SER A 33 12.33 7.31 -12.55
C SER A 33 11.80 8.70 -12.18
N GLU A 34 12.57 9.48 -11.40
CA GLU A 34 12.24 10.86 -11.03
C GLU A 34 12.16 11.80 -12.23
N ASP A 35 13.06 11.66 -13.22
CA ASP A 35 13.01 12.47 -14.45
C ASP A 35 11.73 12.18 -15.26
N ILE A 36 11.29 10.92 -15.27
CA ILE A 36 10.05 10.50 -15.93
C ILE A 36 8.85 11.07 -15.17
N LEU A 37 8.80 10.92 -13.86
CA LEU A 37 7.71 11.43 -13.02
C LEU A 37 7.63 12.97 -13.10
N ALA A 38 8.76 13.67 -13.07
CA ALA A 38 8.79 15.13 -13.27
C ALA A 38 8.23 15.54 -14.64
N SER A 39 8.47 14.73 -15.68
CA SER A 39 7.92 14.96 -17.02
C SER A 39 6.41 14.71 -17.07
N VAL A 40 5.92 13.70 -16.35
CA VAL A 40 4.49 13.40 -16.20
C VAL A 40 3.78 14.54 -15.49
N GLY A 41 4.31 15.01 -14.33
CA GLY A 41 3.77 16.15 -13.59
C GLY A 41 3.75 17.44 -14.42
N ALA A 42 4.77 17.70 -15.22
CA ALA A 42 4.78 18.82 -16.16
C ALA A 42 3.67 18.67 -17.23
N GLY A 43 3.40 17.44 -17.71
CA GLY A 43 2.31 17.12 -18.62
C GLY A 43 0.93 17.35 -18.01
N ALA A 44 0.75 16.97 -16.76
CA ALA A 44 -0.48 17.20 -16.01
C ALA A 44 -0.72 18.71 -15.76
N ALA A 45 0.30 19.44 -15.33
CA ALA A 45 0.23 20.90 -15.16
C ALA A 45 -0.08 21.64 -16.47
N ALA A 46 0.32 21.09 -17.62
CA ALA A 46 -0.01 21.63 -18.94
C ALA A 46 -1.40 21.19 -19.44
N GLY A 47 -2.13 20.34 -18.71
CA GLY A 47 -3.44 19.82 -19.11
C GLY A 47 -3.39 18.77 -20.23
N VAL A 48 -2.24 18.17 -20.51
CA VAL A 48 -2.06 17.12 -21.52
C VAL A 48 -2.37 15.74 -20.92
N ILE A 49 -2.13 15.56 -19.63
CA ILE A 49 -2.38 14.34 -18.84
C ILE A 49 -3.48 14.69 -17.83
N ALA A 50 -4.49 13.83 -17.70
CA ALA A 50 -5.51 14.01 -16.67
C ALA A 50 -4.93 13.66 -15.26
N PRO A 51 -5.43 14.29 -14.17
CA PRO A 51 -4.94 14.01 -12.83
C PRO A 51 -4.99 12.52 -12.45
N GLN A 52 -6.06 11.82 -12.88
CA GLN A 52 -6.18 10.37 -12.64
C GLN A 52 -5.14 9.55 -13.40
N GLU A 53 -4.77 9.97 -14.61
CA GLU A 53 -3.72 9.31 -15.41
C GLU A 53 -2.34 9.53 -14.77
N GLU A 54 -2.09 10.72 -14.24
CA GLU A 54 -0.87 11.04 -13.48
C GLU A 54 -0.75 10.13 -12.26
N ALA A 55 -1.80 10.01 -11.45
CA ALA A 55 -1.83 9.15 -10.26
C ALA A 55 -1.54 7.68 -10.60
N VAL A 56 -2.17 7.12 -11.64
CA VAL A 56 -1.89 5.74 -12.08
C VAL A 56 -0.44 5.55 -12.48
N ILE A 57 0.16 6.53 -13.19
CA ILE A 57 1.57 6.44 -13.58
C ILE A 57 2.47 6.45 -12.33
N GLN A 58 2.20 7.31 -11.36
CA GLN A 58 2.92 7.35 -10.08
C GLN A 58 2.81 6.01 -9.35
N ASN A 59 1.60 5.51 -9.16
CA ASN A 59 1.34 4.23 -8.49
C ASN A 59 2.07 3.04 -9.17
N VAL A 60 2.20 3.04 -10.50
CA VAL A 60 2.98 2.02 -11.22
C VAL A 60 4.46 2.06 -10.83
N PHE A 61 5.05 3.26 -10.68
CA PHE A 61 6.43 3.38 -10.24
C PHE A 61 6.60 2.95 -8.77
N GLU A 62 5.61 3.18 -7.93
CA GLU A 62 5.61 2.78 -6.52
C GLU A 62 5.57 1.27 -6.31
N LEU A 63 5.07 0.48 -7.27
CA LEU A 63 5.08 -0.99 -7.16
C LEU A 63 6.46 -1.58 -6.89
N GLU A 64 7.53 -0.92 -7.31
CA GLU A 64 8.91 -1.37 -7.09
C GLU A 64 9.40 -1.08 -5.66
N SER A 65 8.77 -0.17 -4.94
CA SER A 65 9.14 0.22 -3.58
C SER A 65 8.15 -0.28 -2.51
N ARG A 66 6.86 -0.34 -2.84
CA ARG A 66 5.81 -0.82 -1.91
C ARG A 66 5.94 -2.31 -1.64
N LEU A 67 5.96 -2.69 -0.37
CA LEU A 67 6.00 -4.09 0.06
C LEU A 67 4.60 -4.74 0.03
N ALA A 68 4.56 -6.06 -0.09
CA ALA A 68 3.32 -6.84 -0.10
C ALA A 68 2.38 -6.56 1.08
N PRO A 69 2.86 -6.32 2.32
CA PRO A 69 2.01 -5.95 3.46
C PRO A 69 1.20 -4.68 3.27
N SER A 70 1.61 -3.73 2.41
CA SER A 70 0.88 -2.49 2.17
C SER A 70 -0.43 -2.68 1.41
N ALA A 71 -0.59 -3.80 0.69
CA ALA A 71 -1.77 -4.10 -0.13
C ALA A 71 -2.48 -5.40 0.26
N MET A 72 -1.99 -6.13 1.28
CA MET A 72 -2.56 -7.43 1.66
C MET A 72 -3.86 -7.30 2.46
N THR A 73 -4.66 -8.34 2.43
CA THR A 73 -5.66 -8.59 3.48
C THR A 73 -4.93 -9.11 4.72
N PRO A 74 -4.88 -8.37 5.84
CA PRO A 74 -4.15 -8.79 7.03
C PRO A 74 -4.80 -10.01 7.69
N ARG A 75 -4.00 -10.77 8.43
CA ARG A 75 -4.37 -12.05 9.09
C ARG A 75 -5.69 -11.99 9.84
N GLU A 76 -5.94 -10.93 10.59
CA GLU A 76 -7.15 -10.76 11.40
C GLU A 76 -8.43 -10.61 10.59
N ASN A 77 -8.33 -10.19 9.33
CA ASN A 77 -9.47 -10.01 8.43
C ASN A 77 -9.70 -11.24 7.54
N ILE A 78 -8.85 -12.26 7.65
CA ILE A 78 -8.97 -13.47 6.83
C ILE A 78 -10.10 -14.35 7.35
N VAL A 79 -11.09 -14.60 6.50
CA VAL A 79 -12.10 -15.61 6.74
C VAL A 79 -11.63 -16.95 6.20
N TYR A 80 -11.59 -17.96 7.06
CA TYR A 80 -11.09 -19.29 6.72
C TYR A 80 -12.00 -20.40 7.20
N PHE A 81 -11.79 -21.60 6.70
CA PHE A 81 -12.43 -22.83 7.13
C PHE A 81 -11.41 -23.73 7.81
N THR A 82 -11.89 -24.53 8.76
CA THR A 82 -11.12 -25.63 9.31
C THR A 82 -11.47 -26.95 8.61
N LEU A 83 -10.57 -27.93 8.63
CA LEU A 83 -10.79 -29.24 7.98
C LEU A 83 -12.02 -29.96 8.54
N ASP A 84 -12.33 -29.79 9.81
CA ASP A 84 -13.44 -30.41 10.53
C ASP A 84 -14.69 -29.53 10.60
N GLU A 85 -14.71 -28.42 9.83
CA GLU A 85 -15.84 -27.50 9.84
C GLU A 85 -17.13 -28.17 9.36
N THR A 86 -18.22 -27.87 10.05
CA THR A 86 -19.53 -28.43 9.70
C THR A 86 -20.11 -27.78 8.45
N GLU A 87 -20.87 -28.56 7.67
CA GLU A 87 -21.53 -28.04 6.46
C GLU A 87 -22.42 -26.81 6.74
N ALA A 88 -23.11 -26.79 7.89
CA ALA A 88 -23.95 -25.67 8.28
C ALA A 88 -23.13 -24.38 8.46
N SER A 89 -21.95 -24.48 9.09
CA SER A 89 -21.03 -23.36 9.27
C SER A 89 -20.45 -22.87 7.95
N ILE A 90 -20.03 -23.80 7.07
CA ILE A 90 -19.52 -23.48 5.73
C ILE A 90 -20.56 -22.68 4.93
N ARG A 91 -21.84 -23.16 4.93
CA ARG A 91 -22.94 -22.48 4.25
C ARG A 91 -23.21 -21.08 4.82
N ALA A 92 -23.17 -20.93 6.14
CA ALA A 92 -23.38 -19.65 6.81
C ALA A 92 -22.28 -18.64 6.46
N LYS A 93 -21.02 -19.05 6.50
CA LYS A 93 -19.89 -18.18 6.14
C LYS A 93 -19.96 -17.74 4.67
N ILE A 94 -20.22 -18.65 3.73
CA ILE A 94 -20.36 -18.31 2.31
C ILE A 94 -21.51 -17.33 2.07
N ALA A 95 -22.61 -17.47 2.80
CA ALA A 95 -23.77 -16.61 2.64
C ALA A 95 -23.55 -15.19 3.19
N THR A 96 -22.69 -15.04 4.19
CA THR A 96 -22.42 -13.75 4.85
C THR A 96 -21.28 -12.96 4.21
N VAL A 97 -20.32 -13.66 3.59
CA VAL A 97 -19.07 -13.04 3.11
C VAL A 97 -18.91 -13.29 1.61
N PRO A 98 -18.94 -12.26 0.76
CA PRO A 98 -18.90 -12.41 -0.70
C PRO A 98 -17.48 -12.63 -1.25
N TYR A 99 -16.62 -13.36 -0.56
CA TYR A 99 -15.27 -13.62 -1.04
C TYR A 99 -15.22 -14.74 -2.10
N ASN A 100 -14.32 -14.60 -3.04
CA ASN A 100 -14.12 -15.59 -4.10
C ASN A 100 -13.32 -16.79 -3.61
N ARG A 101 -12.46 -16.63 -2.59
CA ARG A 101 -11.56 -17.65 -2.05
C ARG A 101 -11.54 -17.63 -0.54
N PHE A 102 -11.41 -18.82 0.02
CA PHE A 102 -11.30 -19.02 1.46
C PHE A 102 -10.12 -19.93 1.74
N LEU A 103 -9.30 -19.59 2.72
CA LEU A 103 -8.25 -20.50 3.21
C LEU A 103 -8.88 -21.69 3.92
N VAL A 104 -8.21 -22.85 3.79
CA VAL A 104 -8.54 -24.07 4.54
C VAL A 104 -7.35 -24.42 5.40
N CYS A 105 -7.57 -24.52 6.70
CA CYS A 105 -6.54 -24.72 7.72
C CYS A 105 -6.78 -25.99 8.52
N ASP A 106 -5.69 -26.57 9.10
CA ASP A 106 -5.79 -27.66 10.08
C ASP A 106 -5.99 -27.07 11.46
N LYS A 107 -6.87 -26.45 11.94
CA LYS A 107 -7.18 -25.79 13.22
C LYS A 107 -7.14 -24.28 13.17
N ASP A 108 -6.02 -23.69 12.81
CA ASP A 108 -5.79 -22.24 12.83
C ASP A 108 -5.02 -21.76 11.59
N LEU A 109 -4.89 -20.44 11.46
CA LEU A 109 -4.20 -19.79 10.33
C LEU A 109 -2.69 -20.05 10.26
N ASP A 110 -2.08 -20.62 11.29
CA ASP A 110 -0.66 -21.01 11.24
C ASP A 110 -0.44 -22.37 10.55
N HIS A 111 -1.55 -23.11 10.29
CA HIS A 111 -1.53 -24.42 9.64
C HIS A 111 -2.39 -24.42 8.39
N VAL A 112 -2.04 -23.57 7.42
CA VAL A 112 -2.73 -23.50 6.14
C VAL A 112 -2.44 -24.75 5.30
N ILE A 113 -3.50 -25.43 4.86
CA ILE A 113 -3.42 -26.61 3.97
C ILE A 113 -3.56 -26.19 2.52
N GLY A 114 -4.37 -25.17 2.26
CA GLY A 114 -4.64 -24.69 0.92
C GLY A 114 -5.80 -23.70 0.91
N PHE A 115 -6.45 -23.57 -0.21
CA PHE A 115 -7.62 -22.73 -0.37
C PHE A 115 -8.73 -23.45 -1.12
N VAL A 116 -9.94 -22.91 -1.03
CA VAL A 116 -11.10 -23.34 -1.80
C VAL A 116 -11.72 -22.14 -2.50
N ASP A 117 -12.09 -22.32 -3.77
CA ASP A 117 -12.81 -21.34 -4.56
C ASP A 117 -14.32 -21.42 -4.26
N SER A 118 -14.96 -20.27 -4.01
CA SER A 118 -16.40 -20.17 -3.72
C SER A 118 -17.26 -20.76 -4.84
N LYS A 119 -16.80 -20.71 -6.10
CA LYS A 119 -17.50 -21.32 -7.22
C LYS A 119 -17.56 -22.85 -7.11
N HIS A 120 -16.49 -23.47 -6.61
CA HIS A 120 -16.46 -24.93 -6.38
C HIS A 120 -17.40 -25.32 -5.24
N LEU A 121 -17.45 -24.50 -4.17
CA LEU A 121 -18.40 -24.69 -3.07
C LEU A 121 -19.85 -24.54 -3.56
N LEU A 122 -20.14 -23.49 -4.32
CA LEU A 122 -21.48 -23.25 -4.88
C LEU A 122 -21.90 -24.40 -5.79
N ARG A 123 -21.00 -24.88 -6.66
CA ARG A 123 -21.29 -26.03 -7.53
C ARG A 123 -21.65 -27.27 -6.73
N ARG A 124 -20.92 -27.57 -5.64
CA ARG A 124 -21.27 -28.69 -4.77
C ARG A 124 -22.63 -28.54 -4.08
N VAL A 125 -22.95 -27.31 -3.66
CA VAL A 125 -24.29 -27.02 -3.11
C VAL A 125 -25.39 -27.30 -4.12
N LEU A 126 -25.20 -26.87 -5.38
CA LEU A 126 -26.17 -27.08 -6.46
C LEU A 126 -26.27 -28.57 -6.87
N ASP A 127 -25.17 -29.31 -6.80
CA ASP A 127 -25.13 -30.75 -7.09
C ASP A 127 -25.60 -31.62 -5.90
N GLU A 128 -26.08 -31.00 -4.80
CA GLU A 128 -26.48 -31.67 -3.54
C GLU A 128 -25.40 -32.60 -2.95
N LYS A 129 -24.11 -32.31 -3.23
CA LYS A 129 -22.97 -33.04 -2.69
C LYS A 129 -22.57 -32.48 -1.33
N PRO A 130 -22.05 -33.34 -0.42
CA PRO A 130 -21.64 -32.88 0.90
C PRO A 130 -20.49 -31.88 0.82
N LEU A 131 -20.55 -30.83 1.65
CA LEU A 131 -19.49 -29.85 1.84
C LEU A 131 -18.57 -30.33 2.96
N THR A 132 -17.50 -31.04 2.60
CA THR A 132 -16.45 -31.48 3.52
C THR A 132 -15.10 -31.27 2.87
N PHE A 133 -14.12 -30.87 3.67
CA PHE A 133 -12.75 -30.63 3.21
C PHE A 133 -11.84 -31.87 3.41
N GLN A 134 -12.18 -32.72 4.37
CA GLN A 134 -11.41 -33.94 4.63
C GLN A 134 -11.51 -34.93 3.46
N GLY A 135 -10.35 -35.28 2.88
CA GLY A 135 -10.28 -36.24 1.77
C GLY A 135 -10.98 -35.80 0.50
N SER A 136 -11.32 -34.52 0.37
CA SER A 136 -11.98 -33.98 -0.80
C SER A 136 -10.97 -33.35 -1.77
N ASP A 137 -11.37 -33.30 -3.06
CA ASP A 137 -10.67 -32.64 -4.15
C ASP A 137 -10.92 -31.12 -4.21
N LEU A 138 -11.62 -30.57 -3.19
CA LEU A 138 -11.99 -29.16 -3.14
C LEU A 138 -10.82 -28.26 -2.76
N VAL A 139 -9.91 -28.74 -1.90
CA VAL A 139 -8.80 -27.96 -1.40
C VAL A 139 -7.67 -27.96 -2.42
N GLN A 140 -7.33 -26.76 -2.89
CA GLN A 140 -6.22 -26.54 -3.82
C GLN A 140 -5.00 -26.04 -3.04
N PRO A 141 -3.78 -26.42 -3.44
CA PRO A 141 -2.57 -25.87 -2.83
C PRO A 141 -2.47 -24.37 -3.07
N CYS A 142 -1.99 -23.61 -2.10
CA CYS A 142 -1.72 -22.19 -2.25
C CYS A 142 -0.21 -21.91 -2.30
N HIS A 143 0.17 -20.80 -2.93
CA HIS A 143 1.53 -20.30 -2.91
C HIS A 143 1.79 -19.48 -1.66
N PHE A 144 2.98 -19.66 -1.09
CA PHE A 144 3.47 -18.87 0.04
C PHE A 144 4.58 -17.95 -0.46
N ILE A 145 4.48 -16.67 -0.09
CA ILE A 145 5.46 -15.65 -0.42
C ILE A 145 5.91 -14.92 0.86
N PRO A 146 7.17 -14.47 0.94
CA PRO A 146 7.63 -13.67 2.07
C PRO A 146 7.02 -12.26 2.05
N ASP A 147 6.84 -11.67 3.21
CA ASP A 147 6.34 -10.32 3.41
C ASP A 147 7.31 -9.22 2.94
N SER A 148 8.56 -9.56 2.71
CA SER A 148 9.60 -8.67 2.20
C SER A 148 9.56 -8.45 0.69
N LEU A 149 8.68 -9.12 -0.06
CA LEU A 149 8.54 -8.89 -1.51
C LEU A 149 7.85 -7.56 -1.79
N THR A 150 8.34 -6.88 -2.83
CA THR A 150 7.64 -5.72 -3.39
C THR A 150 6.41 -6.14 -4.19
N LEU A 151 5.46 -5.23 -4.39
CA LEU A 151 4.26 -5.50 -5.20
C LEU A 151 4.63 -5.87 -6.65
N SER A 152 5.69 -5.31 -7.19
CA SER A 152 6.24 -5.68 -8.51
C SER A 152 6.70 -7.14 -8.53
N GLU A 153 7.43 -7.58 -7.50
CA GLU A 153 7.88 -8.98 -7.37
C GLU A 153 6.71 -9.95 -7.17
N VAL A 154 5.66 -9.53 -6.43
CA VAL A 154 4.42 -10.31 -6.28
C VAL A 154 3.75 -10.54 -7.63
N LEU A 155 3.63 -9.50 -8.47
CA LEU A 155 3.11 -9.63 -9.83
C LEU A 155 3.94 -10.60 -10.68
N ASP A 156 5.26 -10.56 -10.55
CA ASP A 156 6.18 -11.49 -11.21
C ASP A 156 5.96 -12.95 -10.76
N VAL A 157 5.68 -13.16 -9.47
CA VAL A 157 5.32 -14.49 -8.95
C VAL A 157 4.01 -14.94 -9.57
N PHE A 158 2.96 -14.13 -9.55
CA PHE A 158 1.66 -14.46 -10.13
C PHE A 158 1.77 -14.78 -11.63
N GLN A 159 2.54 -14.00 -12.37
CA GLN A 159 2.76 -14.27 -13.80
C GLN A 159 3.48 -15.59 -14.06
N ARG A 160 4.50 -15.93 -13.27
CA ARG A 160 5.27 -17.17 -13.43
C ARG A 160 4.52 -18.42 -13.00
N THR A 161 3.71 -18.32 -11.96
CA THR A 161 2.93 -19.44 -11.42
C THR A 161 1.57 -19.60 -12.09
N HIS A 162 1.11 -18.62 -12.86
CA HIS A 162 -0.25 -18.51 -13.39
C HIS A 162 -1.33 -18.53 -12.30
N GLU A 163 -0.98 -18.06 -11.12
CA GLU A 163 -1.88 -17.87 -9.99
C GLU A 163 -2.21 -16.38 -9.83
N ASP A 164 -3.30 -16.09 -9.13
CA ASP A 164 -3.76 -14.73 -8.85
C ASP A 164 -3.98 -14.50 -7.35
N PHE A 165 -3.40 -15.38 -6.52
CA PHE A 165 -3.56 -15.42 -5.08
C PHE A 165 -2.33 -16.02 -4.41
N ALA A 166 -1.91 -15.44 -3.27
CA ALA A 166 -0.83 -15.95 -2.45
C ALA A 166 -1.07 -15.68 -0.96
N VAL A 167 -0.50 -16.55 -0.13
CA VAL A 167 -0.42 -16.39 1.34
C VAL A 167 0.91 -15.74 1.68
N ILE A 168 0.88 -14.70 2.50
CA ILE A 168 2.08 -13.97 2.93
C ILE A 168 2.53 -14.50 4.29
N ILE A 169 3.81 -14.83 4.39
CA ILE A 169 4.43 -15.32 5.62
C ILE A 169 5.64 -14.46 6.00
N ASN A 170 5.87 -14.31 7.29
CA ASN A 170 7.05 -13.64 7.81
C ASN A 170 8.27 -14.58 7.91
N GLU A 171 9.40 -14.10 8.43
CA GLU A 171 10.65 -14.85 8.63
C GLU A 171 10.53 -16.05 9.58
N TYR A 172 9.47 -16.09 10.38
CA TYR A 172 9.16 -17.22 11.28
C TYR A 172 8.21 -18.24 10.65
N ALA A 173 7.91 -18.11 9.35
CA ALA A 173 6.92 -18.90 8.62
C ALA A 173 5.49 -18.79 9.20
N LEU A 174 5.17 -17.70 9.91
CA LEU A 174 3.82 -17.41 10.39
C LEU A 174 3.05 -16.62 9.32
N LEU A 175 1.79 -16.94 9.12
CA LEU A 175 0.90 -16.22 8.21
C LEU A 175 0.67 -14.81 8.75
N VAL A 176 0.98 -13.78 7.96
CA VAL A 176 0.73 -12.37 8.26
C VAL A 176 -0.44 -11.80 7.45
N GLY A 177 -0.71 -12.37 6.28
CA GLY A 177 -1.81 -11.93 5.43
C GLY A 177 -2.00 -12.79 4.19
N MET A 178 -2.85 -12.33 3.30
CA MET A 178 -3.01 -12.87 1.96
C MET A 178 -3.13 -11.74 0.95
N ILE A 179 -2.72 -11.97 -0.29
CA ILE A 179 -2.76 -10.98 -1.36
C ILE A 179 -3.29 -11.60 -2.64
N THR A 180 -4.09 -10.85 -3.36
CA THR A 180 -4.60 -11.22 -4.68
C THR A 180 -4.10 -10.25 -5.74
N ILE A 181 -4.21 -10.64 -7.01
CA ILE A 181 -3.91 -9.73 -8.13
C ILE A 181 -4.81 -8.49 -8.11
N ASN A 182 -6.07 -8.62 -7.60
CA ASN A 182 -6.98 -7.50 -7.49
C ASN A 182 -6.51 -6.47 -6.45
N ASP A 183 -5.90 -6.91 -5.35
CA ASP A 183 -5.35 -6.01 -4.33
C ASP A 183 -4.22 -5.17 -4.93
N VAL A 184 -3.30 -5.81 -5.67
CA VAL A 184 -2.22 -5.10 -6.37
C VAL A 184 -2.79 -4.17 -7.45
N MET A 185 -3.79 -4.62 -8.23
CA MET A 185 -4.42 -3.77 -9.25
C MET A 185 -5.17 -2.59 -8.64
N SER A 186 -5.81 -2.76 -7.48
CA SER A 186 -6.46 -1.67 -6.75
C SER A 186 -5.44 -0.62 -6.29
N THR A 187 -4.25 -1.04 -5.84
CA THR A 187 -3.15 -0.13 -5.51
C THR A 187 -2.71 0.69 -6.74
N VAL A 188 -2.62 0.08 -7.93
CA VAL A 188 -2.25 0.78 -9.17
C VAL A 188 -3.32 1.75 -9.61
N MET A 189 -4.58 1.29 -9.61
CA MET A 189 -5.71 2.08 -10.11
C MET A 189 -6.19 3.16 -9.13
N GLY A 190 -5.86 3.03 -7.84
CA GLY A 190 -6.27 3.98 -6.81
C GLY A 190 -7.77 4.28 -6.86
N ASP A 191 -8.11 5.54 -6.75
CA ASP A 191 -9.49 6.04 -6.72
C ASP A 191 -10.35 5.68 -7.94
N LEU A 192 -9.74 5.23 -9.04
CA LEU A 192 -10.50 4.82 -10.24
C LEU A 192 -11.34 3.55 -10.04
N VAL A 193 -11.00 2.72 -9.05
CA VAL A 193 -11.64 1.43 -8.78
C VAL A 193 -12.34 1.40 -7.43
N LEU A 194 -12.00 2.31 -6.52
CA LEU A 194 -12.61 2.37 -5.19
C LEU A 194 -14.12 2.63 -5.29
N THR A 195 -14.92 1.77 -4.69
CA THR A 195 -16.34 2.04 -4.43
C THR A 195 -16.45 2.99 -3.24
N ALA A 196 -17.59 3.67 -3.09
CA ALA A 196 -17.80 4.64 -2.02
C ALA A 196 -17.62 4.05 -0.59
N ASP A 197 -17.66 2.72 -0.46
CA ASP A 197 -17.47 1.99 0.79
C ASP A 197 -15.99 1.66 1.09
N ASP A 198 -15.07 1.86 0.12
CA ASP A 198 -13.65 1.52 0.23
C ASP A 198 -12.76 2.75 0.52
N VAL A 199 -13.35 3.93 0.73
CA VAL A 199 -12.61 5.17 0.97
C VAL A 199 -12.00 5.15 2.38
N GLN A 200 -10.70 4.90 2.45
CA GLN A 200 -9.95 4.81 3.71
C GLN A 200 -9.57 6.16 4.31
N ILE A 201 -9.55 7.23 3.50
CA ILE A 201 -9.25 8.60 3.92
C ILE A 201 -10.42 9.50 3.57
N ILE A 202 -11.15 9.98 4.57
CA ILE A 202 -12.31 10.86 4.39
C ILE A 202 -11.98 12.24 4.93
N GLN A 203 -11.95 13.25 4.06
CA GLN A 203 -11.81 14.63 4.50
C GLN A 203 -13.11 15.08 5.18
N ARG A 204 -13.04 15.41 6.45
CA ARG A 204 -14.17 15.86 7.27
C ARG A 204 -14.42 17.37 7.16
N ASP A 205 -13.35 18.14 7.16
CA ASP A 205 -13.33 19.60 6.96
C ASP A 205 -11.97 20.06 6.42
N GLU A 206 -11.75 21.36 6.26
CA GLU A 206 -10.52 21.93 5.65
C GLU A 206 -9.22 21.48 6.35
N ASP A 207 -9.28 21.17 7.64
CA ASP A 207 -8.12 20.87 8.47
C ASP A 207 -8.18 19.49 9.13
N THR A 208 -9.21 18.65 8.85
CA THR A 208 -9.35 17.35 9.51
C THR A 208 -9.73 16.23 8.55
N TRP A 209 -9.12 15.06 8.79
CA TRP A 209 -9.38 13.83 8.03
C TRP A 209 -9.66 12.67 8.99
N LEU A 210 -10.61 11.84 8.61
CA LEU A 210 -10.87 10.55 9.23
C LEU A 210 -10.16 9.49 8.40
N VAL A 211 -9.29 8.71 9.03
CA VAL A 211 -8.41 7.77 8.36
C VAL A 211 -8.57 6.40 8.99
N ASP A 212 -8.74 5.37 8.17
CA ASP A 212 -8.73 3.97 8.61
C ASP A 212 -7.32 3.59 9.09
N GLY A 213 -7.23 2.80 10.15
CA GLY A 213 -5.95 2.34 10.67
C GLY A 213 -5.19 1.42 9.72
N SER A 214 -5.87 0.76 8.80
CA SER A 214 -5.29 -0.10 7.77
C SER A 214 -4.77 0.66 6.56
N THR A 215 -5.03 1.96 6.46
CA THR A 215 -4.56 2.81 5.36
C THR A 215 -3.03 2.70 5.22
N PRO A 216 -2.51 2.41 4.02
CA PRO A 216 -1.08 2.48 3.75
C PRO A 216 -0.52 3.86 4.08
N ILE A 217 0.72 3.88 4.60
CA ILE A 217 1.33 5.15 5.03
C ILE A 217 1.59 6.08 3.84
N ASP A 218 1.98 5.52 2.70
CA ASP A 218 2.21 6.27 1.46
C ASP A 218 0.94 7.00 0.99
N ASP A 219 -0.23 6.34 1.09
CA ASP A 219 -1.51 6.94 0.72
C ASP A 219 -1.88 8.11 1.65
N LEU A 220 -1.55 7.99 2.96
CA LEU A 220 -1.73 9.07 3.90
C LEU A 220 -0.80 10.25 3.60
N GLU A 221 0.48 9.99 3.32
CA GLU A 221 1.47 11.03 2.99
C GLU A 221 1.05 11.79 1.74
N HIS A 222 0.62 11.10 0.70
CA HIS A 222 0.09 11.72 -0.52
C HIS A 222 -1.16 12.56 -0.25
N ALA A 223 -2.14 12.03 0.50
CA ALA A 223 -3.40 12.73 0.77
C ALA A 223 -3.21 14.00 1.62
N LEU A 224 -2.19 14.03 2.47
CA LEU A 224 -1.90 15.14 3.38
C LEU A 224 -0.77 16.05 2.89
N GLU A 225 -0.14 15.74 1.75
CA GLU A 225 1.03 16.45 1.22
C GLU A 225 2.19 16.49 2.25
N ILE A 226 2.46 15.36 2.89
CA ILE A 226 3.59 15.18 3.82
C ILE A 226 4.75 14.57 3.03
N ASP A 227 5.95 15.18 3.11
CA ASP A 227 7.12 14.69 2.37
C ASP A 227 7.58 13.32 2.88
N GLU A 228 7.62 13.11 4.20
CA GLU A 228 8.06 11.86 4.82
C GLU A 228 7.72 11.87 6.32
N LEU A 229 7.18 10.76 6.83
CA LEU A 229 6.99 10.54 8.26
C LEU A 229 8.25 9.92 8.89
N PRO A 230 8.50 10.13 10.21
CA PRO A 230 9.72 9.65 10.86
C PRO A 230 9.82 8.11 10.83
N GLU A 231 10.96 7.58 10.35
CA GLU A 231 11.26 6.13 10.36
C GLU A 231 10.22 5.32 9.56
N ASP A 232 9.81 5.82 8.39
CA ASP A 232 8.82 5.26 7.49
C ASP A 232 9.03 3.77 7.17
N SER A 233 10.29 3.34 7.08
CA SER A 233 10.65 1.92 6.88
C SER A 233 10.30 0.98 8.05
N ALA A 234 9.83 1.51 9.19
CA ALA A 234 9.50 0.71 10.37
C ALA A 234 8.01 0.29 10.42
N TYR A 235 7.17 0.80 9.54
CA TYR A 235 5.73 0.53 9.52
C TYR A 235 5.13 0.77 8.13
N GLU A 236 4.08 0.05 7.79
CA GLU A 236 3.43 0.07 6.47
C GLU A 236 2.05 0.74 6.49
N THR A 237 1.46 0.94 7.68
CA THR A 237 0.09 1.45 7.83
C THR A 237 0.00 2.55 8.89
N VAL A 238 -1.09 3.32 8.84
CA VAL A 238 -1.37 4.38 9.85
C VAL A 238 -1.44 3.80 11.26
N ALA A 239 -2.05 2.62 11.46
CA ALA A 239 -2.05 1.94 12.75
C ALA A 239 -0.63 1.57 13.17
N GLY A 240 0.20 1.07 12.26
CA GLY A 240 1.61 0.77 12.48
C GLY A 240 2.40 2.00 12.91
N PHE A 241 2.27 3.11 12.20
CA PHE A 241 2.85 4.41 12.56
C PHE A 241 2.46 4.85 13.96
N MET A 242 1.16 4.83 14.27
CA MET A 242 0.67 5.21 15.59
C MET A 242 1.22 4.33 16.70
N MET A 243 1.26 3.01 16.50
CA MET A 243 1.82 2.06 17.47
C MET A 243 3.33 2.28 17.66
N TYR A 244 4.07 2.50 16.58
CA TYR A 244 5.50 2.79 16.61
C TYR A 244 5.79 4.06 17.43
N MET A 245 5.05 5.14 17.17
CA MET A 245 5.22 6.42 17.87
C MET A 245 4.77 6.37 19.33
N LEU A 246 3.66 5.72 19.63
CA LEU A 246 3.12 5.62 20.99
C LEU A 246 3.94 4.71 21.90
N ARG A 247 4.60 3.67 21.35
CA ARG A 247 5.38 2.65 22.08
C ARG A 247 4.62 2.01 23.26
N LYS A 248 3.32 1.87 23.11
CA LYS A 248 2.40 1.27 24.09
C LYS A 248 1.18 0.71 23.38
N ILE A 249 0.39 -0.13 24.05
CA ILE A 249 -0.91 -0.55 23.56
C ILE A 249 -1.80 0.70 23.38
N PRO A 250 -2.31 0.95 22.17
CA PRO A 250 -3.09 2.16 21.86
C PRO A 250 -4.41 2.16 22.61
N LYS A 251 -4.86 3.35 22.98
CA LYS A 251 -6.18 3.58 23.59
C LYS A 251 -6.86 4.74 22.87
N ARG A 252 -8.19 4.76 22.90
CA ARG A 252 -8.97 5.91 22.44
C ARG A 252 -8.44 7.19 23.07
N THR A 253 -8.35 8.26 22.31
CA THR A 253 -7.82 9.58 22.66
C THR A 253 -6.29 9.68 22.83
N ASP A 254 -5.54 8.59 22.58
CA ASP A 254 -4.08 8.69 22.47
C ASP A 254 -3.73 9.55 21.24
N LYS A 255 -2.69 10.38 21.40
CA LYS A 255 -2.31 11.34 20.37
C LYS A 255 -0.82 11.26 20.06
N VAL A 256 -0.53 11.44 18.78
CA VAL A 256 0.82 11.65 18.26
C VAL A 256 0.84 12.98 17.54
N VAL A 257 1.83 13.81 17.78
CA VAL A 257 2.05 15.05 17.04
C VAL A 257 3.29 14.85 16.18
N CYS A 258 3.10 14.92 14.87
CA CYS A 258 4.17 14.75 13.91
C CYS A 258 4.03 15.75 12.77
N ALA A 259 5.13 16.40 12.38
CA ALA A 259 5.12 17.50 11.41
C ALA A 259 4.09 18.59 11.81
N ASP A 260 3.28 19.01 10.85
CA ASP A 260 2.23 20.02 11.08
C ASP A 260 0.88 19.35 11.41
N TYR A 261 0.85 18.06 11.82
CA TYR A 261 -0.37 17.30 12.07
C TYR A 261 -0.43 16.71 13.48
N THR A 262 -1.65 16.51 13.96
CA THR A 262 -1.97 15.76 15.18
C THR A 262 -2.81 14.55 14.80
N PHE A 263 -2.35 13.37 15.13
CA PHE A 263 -3.02 12.08 14.94
C PHE A 263 -3.66 11.67 16.27
N GLU A 264 -4.96 11.47 16.29
CA GLU A 264 -5.71 11.06 17.48
C GLU A 264 -6.43 9.75 17.24
N VAL A 265 -6.21 8.76 18.08
CA VAL A 265 -6.92 7.47 18.02
C VAL A 265 -8.38 7.68 18.39
N LEU A 266 -9.30 7.42 17.45
CA LEU A 266 -10.74 7.51 17.69
C LEU A 266 -11.32 6.17 18.13
N ASP A 267 -10.94 5.09 17.46
CA ASP A 267 -11.44 3.76 17.78
C ASP A 267 -10.33 2.71 17.81
N VAL A 268 -10.54 1.71 18.68
CA VAL A 268 -9.61 0.58 18.88
C VAL A 268 -10.44 -0.68 19.00
N ASP A 269 -10.20 -1.66 18.12
CA ASP A 269 -10.75 -3.01 18.20
C ASP A 269 -9.64 -4.02 18.50
N ASN A 270 -9.81 -4.87 19.51
CA ASN A 270 -8.87 -5.94 19.89
C ASN A 270 -7.38 -5.53 19.95
N ASN A 271 -7.07 -4.34 20.51
CA ASN A 271 -5.75 -3.70 20.58
C ASN A 271 -5.22 -3.17 19.23
N ARG A 272 -5.98 -3.21 18.17
CA ARG A 272 -5.68 -2.60 16.88
C ARG A 272 -6.38 -1.24 16.78
N ILE A 273 -5.68 -0.26 16.22
CA ILE A 273 -6.28 1.03 15.87
C ILE A 273 -7.14 0.83 14.63
N ASP A 274 -8.44 1.09 14.76
CA ASP A 274 -9.41 1.01 13.67
C ASP A 274 -9.54 2.35 12.95
N GLN A 275 -9.65 3.44 13.72
CA GLN A 275 -9.80 4.78 13.15
C GLN A 275 -8.92 5.82 13.83
N VAL A 276 -8.36 6.72 13.01
CA VAL A 276 -7.53 7.86 13.43
C VAL A 276 -8.12 9.16 12.90
N LEU A 277 -8.22 10.16 13.73
CA LEU A 277 -8.50 11.55 13.34
C LEU A 277 -7.17 12.26 13.12
N VAL A 278 -6.94 12.74 11.92
CA VAL A 278 -5.79 13.56 11.59
C VAL A 278 -6.22 15.02 11.52
N THR A 279 -5.53 15.88 12.25
CA THR A 279 -5.84 17.32 12.32
C THR A 279 -4.62 18.12 11.93
N ARG A 280 -4.73 19.02 10.96
CA ARG A 280 -3.67 19.95 10.58
C ARG A 280 -3.53 21.04 11.65
N ASN A 281 -2.35 21.19 12.21
CA ASN A 281 -2.06 22.19 13.23
C ASN A 281 -1.85 23.55 12.57
N LYS A 282 -2.76 24.51 12.77
CA LYS A 282 -2.56 25.89 12.30
C LYS A 282 -1.30 26.46 12.97
N LYS A 283 -0.32 26.92 12.20
CA LYS A 283 0.84 27.66 12.73
C LYS A 283 0.31 28.84 13.55
N ARG A 284 0.52 28.80 14.86
CA ARG A 284 0.24 29.97 15.73
C ARG A 284 1.03 31.13 15.17
N ALA A 285 0.31 32.15 14.67
CA ALA A 285 0.92 33.45 14.36
C ALA A 285 1.70 33.92 15.60
N PRO A 286 2.94 34.42 15.47
CA PRO A 286 3.69 34.93 16.61
C PRO A 286 2.87 36.02 17.29
N LEU A 287 2.61 35.84 18.58
CA LEU A 287 2.00 36.89 19.43
C LEU A 287 2.82 38.17 19.23
N LYS A 288 2.21 39.16 18.57
CA LYS A 288 2.78 40.52 18.54
C LYS A 288 2.92 40.95 20.01
N SER A 289 4.15 41.06 20.48
CA SER A 289 4.47 41.69 21.76
C SER A 289 3.87 43.10 21.72
N SER A 290 2.78 43.31 22.46
CA SER A 290 2.24 44.65 22.73
C SER A 290 3.32 45.41 23.45
N GLY A 291 3.87 46.40 22.71
CA GLY A 291 4.87 47.32 23.24
C GLY A 291 4.36 47.98 24.50
N THR A 292 5.24 48.01 25.45
CA THR A 292 5.24 48.80 26.65
C THR A 292 4.91 50.26 26.35
N LEU A 293 3.86 50.74 26.95
CA LEU A 293 3.64 52.19 27.12
C LEU A 293 4.46 52.64 28.33
N ALA A 294 5.29 53.63 28.08
CA ALA A 294 6.00 54.39 29.08
C ALA A 294 5.04 55.25 29.93
#